data_26c814e621797cb63684f1ccb4f48b0a
#
_entry.id   26c814e621797cb63684f1ccb4f48b0a
#
_cell.length_a   1.000
_cell.length_b   1.000
_cell.length_c   1.000
_cell.angle_alpha   90.00
_cell.angle_beta   90.00
_cell.angle_gamma   90.00
#
_symmetry.space_group_name_H-M   'P 1'
#
loop_
_entity.id
_entity.type
_entity.pdbx_description
1 polymer ?
#
loop_
_entity_poly.entity_id
_entity_poly.type
_entity_poly.pdbx_seq_one_letter_code
_entity_poly.pdbx_strand_id
1 'polypeptide(L)'
;KSIFTFPLIFNPFFRVLGSSRLIRLWARQAYANSEGITDELVEILSIPARDRGAPKALRSMVTTPKITEYRARSILPTLEIPMLLFWGKQDKFVPPSLSAFCVKLNQKLELVEIENAGHCPHDEQPDIVNRKILSWIGEFA
;
A
#
# COMPACT_ATOMS: atom_id res chain seq x y z
N LYS A 1 8.94 1.77 27.22
CA LYS A 1 9.32 0.61 26.35
C LYS A 1 8.07 0.21 25.58
N SER A 2 8.20 0.12 24.26
CA SER A 2 7.07 -0.15 23.37
C SER A 2 6.54 -1.57 23.53
N ILE A 3 5.21 -1.76 23.44
CA ILE A 3 4.52 -3.06 23.42
C ILE A 3 5.16 -4.01 22.37
N PHE A 4 5.74 -3.46 21.32
CA PHE A 4 6.45 -4.23 20.28
C PHE A 4 7.72 -4.92 20.78
N THR A 5 8.25 -4.60 21.95
CA THR A 5 9.48 -5.19 22.47
C THR A 5 9.25 -6.54 23.17
N PHE A 6 8.02 -6.82 23.62
CA PHE A 6 7.69 -8.01 24.39
C PHE A 6 6.77 -8.98 23.61
N PRO A 7 7.30 -10.13 23.12
CA PRO A 7 6.52 -11.09 22.32
C PRO A 7 5.27 -11.63 23.03
N LEU A 8 5.34 -11.82 24.36
CA LEU A 8 4.24 -12.34 25.17
C LEU A 8 3.02 -11.40 25.20
N ILE A 9 3.26 -10.09 25.09
CA ILE A 9 2.20 -9.08 25.06
C ILE A 9 1.81 -8.80 23.59
N PHE A 10 2.80 -8.76 22.69
CA PHE A 10 2.58 -8.41 21.32
C PHE A 10 1.79 -9.48 20.54
N ASN A 11 2.03 -10.77 20.79
CA ASN A 11 1.36 -11.83 20.04
C ASN A 11 -0.17 -11.87 20.28
N PRO A 12 -0.71 -11.78 21.49
CA PRO A 12 -2.15 -11.63 21.71
C PRO A 12 -2.71 -10.36 21.07
N PHE A 13 -2.03 -9.24 21.19
CA PHE A 13 -2.41 -7.97 20.56
C PHE A 13 -2.46 -8.10 19.04
N PHE A 14 -1.46 -8.75 18.43
CA PHE A 14 -1.43 -8.99 17.00
C PHE A 14 -2.62 -9.83 16.50
N ARG A 15 -3.06 -10.83 17.27
CA ARG A 15 -4.26 -11.63 16.93
C ARG A 15 -5.53 -10.76 16.88
N VAL A 16 -5.64 -9.79 17.76
CA VAL A 16 -6.75 -8.82 17.73
C VAL A 16 -6.65 -7.94 16.49
N LEU A 17 -5.45 -7.44 16.16
CA LEU A 17 -5.22 -6.62 14.96
C LEU A 17 -5.54 -7.38 13.67
N GLY A 18 -5.24 -8.68 13.62
CA GLY A 18 -5.53 -9.57 12.49
C GLY A 18 -6.97 -10.09 12.45
N SER A 19 -7.85 -9.65 13.34
CA SER A 19 -9.25 -10.06 13.33
C SER A 19 -10.01 -9.45 12.14
N SER A 20 -10.95 -10.20 11.56
CA SER A 20 -11.74 -9.77 10.39
C SER A 20 -12.47 -8.43 10.64
N ARG A 21 -12.86 -8.14 11.89
CA ARG A 21 -13.48 -6.84 12.25
C ARG A 21 -12.50 -5.68 12.08
N LEU A 22 -11.28 -5.81 12.58
CA LEU A 22 -10.28 -4.74 12.46
C LEU A 22 -9.74 -4.64 11.04
N ILE A 23 -9.54 -5.75 10.35
CA ILE A 23 -9.16 -5.74 8.93
C ILE A 23 -10.21 -5.00 8.11
N ARG A 24 -11.50 -5.27 8.32
CA ARG A 24 -12.58 -4.52 7.65
C ARG A 24 -12.54 -3.01 7.98
N LEU A 25 -12.23 -2.65 9.22
CA LEU A 25 -12.11 -1.26 9.61
C LEU A 25 -10.92 -0.58 8.90
N TRP A 26 -9.77 -1.26 8.81
CA TRP A 26 -8.60 -0.78 8.07
C TRP A 26 -8.89 -0.67 6.58
N ALA A 27 -9.55 -1.65 5.98
CA ALA A 27 -9.96 -1.62 4.59
C ALA A 27 -10.84 -0.39 4.29
N ARG A 28 -11.77 -0.02 5.18
CA ARG A 28 -12.60 1.20 5.05
C ARG A 28 -11.78 2.50 5.03
N GLN A 29 -10.60 2.51 5.60
CA GLN A 29 -9.68 3.64 5.51
C GLN A 29 -8.85 3.61 4.23
N ALA A 30 -8.53 2.41 3.73
CA ALA A 30 -7.72 2.23 2.53
C ALA A 30 -8.54 2.46 1.25
N TYR A 31 -9.79 2.02 1.21
CA TYR A 31 -10.66 2.08 0.03
C TYR A 31 -11.45 3.39 -0.03
N ALA A 32 -11.65 3.91 -1.21
CA ALA A 32 -12.52 5.07 -1.45
C ALA A 32 -13.99 4.69 -1.24
N ASN A 33 -14.40 3.53 -1.77
CA ASN A 33 -15.75 3.01 -1.65
C ASN A 33 -15.81 1.76 -0.75
N SER A 34 -16.68 1.79 0.25
CA SER A 34 -16.88 0.66 1.16
C SER A 34 -17.65 -0.52 0.54
N GLU A 35 -18.32 -0.34 -0.60
CA GLU A 35 -19.03 -1.41 -1.30
C GLU A 35 -18.09 -2.49 -1.85
N GLY A 36 -16.86 -2.09 -2.24
CA GLY A 36 -15.82 -3.01 -2.65
C GLY A 36 -15.26 -3.89 -1.52
N ILE A 37 -15.59 -3.59 -0.24
CA ILE A 37 -15.07 -4.32 0.90
C ILE A 37 -15.98 -5.53 1.21
N THR A 38 -15.90 -6.53 0.35
CA THR A 38 -16.63 -7.77 0.48
C THR A 38 -16.12 -8.65 1.64
N ASP A 39 -16.90 -9.67 2.03
CA ASP A 39 -16.45 -10.66 3.01
C ASP A 39 -15.25 -11.47 2.47
N GLU A 40 -15.24 -11.74 1.17
CA GLU A 40 -14.14 -12.41 0.49
C GLU A 40 -12.84 -11.59 0.56
N LEU A 41 -12.91 -10.31 0.23
CA LEU A 41 -11.75 -9.41 0.37
C LEU A 41 -11.21 -9.40 1.80
N VAL A 42 -12.09 -9.29 2.80
CA VAL A 42 -11.67 -9.31 4.22
C VAL A 42 -11.01 -10.63 4.57
N GLU A 43 -11.51 -11.76 4.05
CA GLU A 43 -10.89 -13.07 4.26
C GLU A 43 -9.49 -13.13 3.64
N ILE A 44 -9.34 -12.71 2.37
CA ILE A 44 -8.05 -12.65 1.67
C ILE A 44 -7.05 -11.80 2.45
N LEU A 45 -7.44 -10.62 2.88
CA LEU A 45 -6.58 -9.72 3.67
C LEU A 45 -6.24 -10.29 5.06
N SER A 46 -7.06 -11.21 5.58
CA SER A 46 -6.83 -11.85 6.87
C SER A 46 -5.83 -13.01 6.81
N ILE A 47 -5.63 -13.63 5.64
CA ILE A 47 -4.75 -14.80 5.48
C ILE A 47 -3.33 -14.52 5.97
N PRO A 48 -2.64 -13.45 5.55
CA PRO A 48 -1.29 -13.17 6.00
C PRO A 48 -1.17 -13.00 7.53
N ALA A 49 -2.20 -12.48 8.19
CA ALA A 49 -2.19 -12.28 9.63
C ALA A 49 -2.26 -13.60 10.43
N ARG A 50 -2.65 -14.71 9.79
CA ARG A 50 -2.73 -16.05 10.39
C ARG A 50 -1.42 -16.81 10.34
N ASP A 51 -0.45 -16.34 9.56
CA ASP A 51 0.86 -16.99 9.46
C ASP A 51 1.62 -16.96 10.78
N ARG A 52 2.33 -18.06 11.08
CA ARG A 52 3.15 -18.16 12.30
C ARG A 52 4.21 -17.06 12.40
N GLY A 53 4.73 -16.61 11.26
CA GLY A 53 5.75 -15.56 11.16
C GLY A 53 5.21 -14.13 11.22
N ALA A 54 3.92 -13.92 11.02
CA ALA A 54 3.32 -12.59 10.87
C ALA A 54 3.57 -11.64 12.05
N PRO A 55 3.43 -12.05 13.33
CA PRO A 55 3.74 -11.16 14.46
C PRO A 55 5.20 -10.72 14.45
N LYS A 56 6.12 -11.64 14.13
CA LYS A 56 7.57 -11.33 14.05
C LYS A 56 7.86 -10.37 12.90
N ALA A 57 7.25 -10.57 11.74
CA ALA A 57 7.41 -9.72 10.57
C ALA A 57 6.94 -8.29 10.87
N LEU A 58 5.71 -8.11 11.37
CA LEU A 58 5.18 -6.79 11.72
C LEU A 58 6.06 -6.10 12.79
N ARG A 59 6.46 -6.84 13.82
CA ARG A 59 7.36 -6.30 14.85
C ARG A 59 8.68 -5.83 14.24
N SER A 60 9.28 -6.60 13.35
CA SER A 60 10.52 -6.24 12.67
C SER A 60 10.33 -4.96 11.85
N MET A 61 9.25 -4.84 11.07
CA MET A 61 8.96 -3.65 10.28
C MET A 61 8.88 -2.36 11.14
N VAL A 62 8.30 -2.48 12.34
CA VAL A 62 8.11 -1.32 13.24
C VAL A 62 9.37 -0.98 14.04
N THR A 63 10.18 -2.00 14.41
CA THR A 63 11.33 -1.81 15.30
C THR A 63 12.67 -1.69 14.58
N THR A 64 12.76 -2.13 13.33
CA THR A 64 14.00 -2.01 12.55
C THR A 64 14.28 -0.53 12.22
N PRO A 65 15.52 -0.07 12.43
CA PRO A 65 15.91 1.28 12.05
C PRO A 65 15.62 1.54 10.57
N LYS A 66 15.02 2.69 10.27
CA LYS A 66 14.74 3.07 8.88
C LYS A 66 16.06 3.37 8.18
N ILE A 67 16.41 2.55 7.20
CA ILE A 67 17.58 2.77 6.33
C ILE A 67 17.23 3.96 5.42
N THR A 68 17.89 5.08 5.66
CA THR A 68 17.58 6.36 4.97
C THR A 68 18.02 6.37 3.50
N GLU A 69 18.98 5.53 3.14
CA GLU A 69 19.55 5.42 1.79
C GLU A 69 18.53 4.91 0.75
N TYR A 70 17.59 4.06 1.17
CA TYR A 70 16.58 3.46 0.28
C TYR A 70 15.21 4.15 0.34
N ARG A 71 15.17 5.44 0.64
CA ARG A 71 13.93 6.22 0.58
C ARG A 71 13.63 6.62 -0.87
N ALA A 72 12.35 6.75 -1.21
CA ALA A 72 11.93 7.23 -2.52
C ALA A 72 12.66 8.52 -2.94
N ARG A 73 12.84 9.47 -2.02
CA ARG A 73 13.60 10.71 -2.24
C ARG A 73 15.04 10.48 -2.71
N SER A 74 15.69 9.42 -2.24
CA SER A 74 17.09 9.12 -2.59
C SER A 74 17.18 8.27 -3.86
N ILE A 75 16.22 7.38 -4.09
CA ILE A 75 16.27 6.41 -5.20
C ILE A 75 15.61 6.94 -6.47
N LEU A 76 14.41 7.55 -6.37
CA LEU A 76 13.71 8.00 -7.55
C LEU A 76 14.57 8.86 -8.49
N PRO A 77 15.38 9.84 -8.00
CA PRO A 77 16.22 10.65 -8.87
C PRO A 77 17.29 9.86 -9.65
N THR A 78 17.66 8.67 -9.18
CA THR A 78 18.74 7.86 -9.79
C THR A 78 18.23 6.85 -10.81
N LEU A 79 16.91 6.67 -10.91
CA LEU A 79 16.33 5.69 -11.84
C LEU A 79 16.26 6.26 -13.26
N GLU A 80 16.88 5.53 -14.18
CA GLU A 80 16.94 5.88 -15.61
C GLU A 80 15.88 5.16 -16.48
N ILE A 81 15.08 4.30 -15.86
CA ILE A 81 14.01 3.54 -16.51
C ILE A 81 12.69 4.33 -16.53
N PRO A 82 11.82 4.13 -17.54
CA PRO A 82 10.44 4.61 -17.49
C PRO A 82 9.70 4.04 -16.28
N MET A 83 8.85 4.85 -15.66
CA MET A 83 8.08 4.44 -14.49
C MET A 83 6.64 4.91 -14.62
N LEU A 84 5.70 4.06 -14.22
CA LEU A 84 4.28 4.37 -14.17
C LEU A 84 3.82 4.34 -12.71
N LEU A 85 3.27 5.45 -12.22
CA LEU A 85 2.79 5.60 -10.86
C LEU A 85 1.27 5.79 -10.87
N PHE A 86 0.54 4.86 -10.28
CA PHE A 86 -0.88 5.02 -10.02
C PHE A 86 -1.12 5.59 -8.63
N TRP A 87 -2.08 6.51 -8.53
CA TRP A 87 -2.46 7.09 -7.25
C TRP A 87 -3.96 7.33 -7.18
N GLY A 88 -4.61 6.77 -6.17
CA GLY A 88 -6.03 7.04 -5.92
C GLY A 88 -6.24 8.44 -5.35
N LYS A 89 -7.13 9.22 -5.96
CA LYS A 89 -7.42 10.59 -5.50
C LYS A 89 -8.05 10.65 -4.12
N GLN A 90 -8.67 9.58 -3.67
CA GLN A 90 -9.30 9.45 -2.36
C GLN A 90 -8.43 8.66 -1.36
N ASP A 91 -7.13 8.52 -1.61
CA ASP A 91 -6.22 7.84 -0.67
C ASP A 91 -6.13 8.61 0.65
N LYS A 92 -6.64 7.97 1.72
CA LYS A 92 -6.63 8.51 3.09
C LYS A 92 -5.38 8.09 3.87
N PHE A 93 -4.63 7.10 3.39
CA PHE A 93 -3.40 6.64 4.03
C PHE A 93 -2.20 7.45 3.61
N VAL A 94 -2.08 7.68 2.31
CA VAL A 94 -0.97 8.43 1.75
C VAL A 94 -1.53 9.57 0.92
N PRO A 95 -1.37 10.83 1.39
CA PRO A 95 -2.00 11.97 0.72
C PRO A 95 -1.64 12.09 -0.75
N PRO A 96 -2.60 12.35 -1.66
CA PRO A 96 -2.34 12.51 -3.08
C PRO A 96 -1.30 13.59 -3.42
N SER A 97 -1.11 14.58 -2.55
CA SER A 97 -0.07 15.60 -2.70
C SER A 97 1.35 15.02 -2.78
N LEU A 98 1.58 13.81 -2.26
CA LEU A 98 2.88 13.13 -2.35
C LEU A 98 3.15 12.55 -3.75
N SER A 99 2.13 12.28 -4.56
CA SER A 99 2.32 11.85 -5.96
C SER A 99 3.03 12.91 -6.77
N ALA A 100 2.60 14.17 -6.64
CA ALA A 100 3.24 15.32 -7.30
C ALA A 100 4.70 15.52 -6.86
N PHE A 101 5.01 15.19 -5.60
CA PHE A 101 6.39 15.21 -5.12
C PHE A 101 7.25 14.12 -5.80
N CYS A 102 6.71 12.90 -5.99
CA CYS A 102 7.42 11.83 -6.71
C CYS A 102 7.72 12.22 -8.16
N VAL A 103 6.77 12.81 -8.87
CA VAL A 103 6.97 13.31 -10.24
C VAL A 103 8.08 14.36 -10.32
N LYS A 104 8.16 15.26 -9.33
CA LYS A 104 9.24 16.26 -9.29
C LYS A 104 10.62 15.66 -9.08
N LEU A 105 10.72 14.49 -8.48
CA LEU A 105 11.98 13.79 -8.25
C LEU A 105 12.52 13.11 -9.50
N ASN A 106 11.64 12.68 -10.42
CA ASN A 106 12.06 12.03 -11.64
C ASN A 106 11.05 12.26 -12.78
N GLN A 107 11.50 12.91 -13.84
CA GLN A 107 10.67 13.23 -15.02
C GLN A 107 10.32 12.01 -15.89
N LYS A 108 10.98 10.85 -15.68
CA LYS A 108 10.64 9.57 -16.32
C LYS A 108 9.48 8.85 -15.64
N LEU A 109 8.94 9.45 -14.56
CA LEU A 109 7.80 8.94 -13.85
C LEU A 109 6.52 9.58 -14.38
N GLU A 110 5.70 8.77 -15.05
CA GLU A 110 4.35 9.13 -15.45
C GLU A 110 3.37 8.89 -14.31
N LEU A 111 2.61 9.93 -13.93
CA LEU A 111 1.58 9.83 -12.89
C LEU A 111 0.21 9.63 -13.53
N VAL A 112 -0.51 8.64 -13.05
CA VAL A 112 -1.92 8.40 -13.39
C VAL A 112 -2.75 8.48 -12.12
N GLU A 113 -3.48 9.57 -11.97
CA GLU A 113 -4.42 9.74 -10.87
C GLU A 113 -5.74 9.04 -11.19
N ILE A 114 -6.21 8.22 -10.25
CA ILE A 114 -7.43 7.41 -10.42
C ILE A 114 -8.55 7.99 -9.56
N GLU A 115 -9.62 8.42 -10.22
CA GLU A 115 -10.85 8.84 -9.56
C GLU A 115 -11.57 7.66 -8.91
N ASN A 116 -12.28 7.91 -7.83
CA ASN A 116 -13.05 6.91 -7.08
C ASN A 116 -12.17 5.72 -6.63
N ALA A 117 -10.91 5.99 -6.31
CA ALA A 117 -9.97 5.03 -5.77
C ALA A 117 -9.21 5.60 -4.58
N GLY A 118 -8.97 4.77 -3.59
CA GLY A 118 -8.15 5.05 -2.42
C GLY A 118 -6.73 4.52 -2.55
N HIS A 119 -6.29 3.81 -1.51
CA HIS A 119 -4.92 3.29 -1.42
C HIS A 119 -4.63 2.12 -2.36
N CYS A 120 -5.69 1.42 -2.82
CA CYS A 120 -5.58 0.25 -3.68
C CYS A 120 -6.25 0.47 -5.04
N PRO A 121 -5.79 1.43 -5.87
CA PRO A 121 -6.45 1.76 -7.12
C PRO A 121 -6.52 0.60 -8.11
N HIS A 122 -5.58 -0.34 -8.06
CA HIS A 122 -5.55 -1.54 -8.90
C HIS A 122 -6.67 -2.54 -8.56
N ASP A 123 -7.16 -2.51 -7.33
CA ASP A 123 -8.23 -3.37 -6.84
C ASP A 123 -9.60 -2.65 -6.94
N GLU A 124 -9.61 -1.34 -6.69
CA GLU A 124 -10.83 -0.54 -6.74
C GLU A 124 -11.27 -0.17 -8.16
N GLN A 125 -10.32 -0.01 -9.09
CA GLN A 125 -10.56 0.40 -10.47
C GLN A 125 -9.71 -0.46 -11.46
N PRO A 126 -9.83 -1.81 -11.41
CA PRO A 126 -8.96 -2.72 -12.15
C PRO A 126 -8.98 -2.48 -13.66
N ASP A 127 -10.16 -2.20 -14.23
CA ASP A 127 -10.29 -1.97 -15.66
C ASP A 127 -9.51 -0.74 -16.15
N ILE A 128 -9.51 0.32 -15.36
CA ILE A 128 -8.79 1.56 -15.69
C ILE A 128 -7.29 1.31 -15.57
N VAL A 129 -6.86 0.71 -14.46
CA VAL A 129 -5.44 0.43 -14.18
C VAL A 129 -4.87 -0.53 -15.22
N ASN A 130 -5.56 -1.64 -15.50
CA ASN A 130 -5.09 -2.66 -16.45
C ASN A 130 -4.99 -2.10 -17.88
N ARG A 131 -6.00 -1.36 -18.35
CA ARG A 131 -5.93 -0.71 -19.67
C ARG A 131 -4.73 0.24 -19.78
N LYS A 132 -4.49 1.04 -18.74
CA LYS A 132 -3.34 1.98 -18.75
C LYS A 132 -2.02 1.23 -18.73
N ILE A 133 -1.88 0.15 -17.95
CA ILE A 133 -0.68 -0.68 -17.95
C ILE A 133 -0.42 -1.27 -19.34
N LEU A 134 -1.43 -1.86 -19.96
CA LEU A 134 -1.31 -2.47 -21.29
C LEU A 134 -0.94 -1.44 -22.36
N SER A 135 -1.57 -0.27 -22.36
CA SER A 135 -1.22 0.83 -23.25
C SER A 135 0.22 1.29 -23.06
N TRP A 136 0.61 1.49 -21.80
CA TRP A 136 1.95 1.98 -21.47
C TRP A 136 3.05 0.99 -21.85
N ILE A 137 2.86 -0.32 -21.62
CA ILE A 137 3.81 -1.35 -22.04
C ILE A 137 3.95 -1.36 -23.57
N GLY A 138 2.84 -1.17 -24.29
CA GLY A 138 2.84 -1.12 -25.76
C GLY A 138 3.65 0.06 -26.35
N GLU A 139 3.96 1.10 -25.58
CA GLU A 139 4.82 2.20 -26.00
C GLU A 139 6.31 1.81 -26.08
N PHE A 140 6.69 0.69 -25.44
CA PHE A 140 8.06 0.18 -25.37
C PHE A 140 8.27 -1.15 -26.12
N ALA A 141 7.21 -1.71 -26.72
CA ALA A 141 7.25 -2.95 -27.49
C ALA A 141 7.43 -2.63 -28.97
#